data_40b082da5e735d4db322077ab5de39db
#
_entry.id   40b082da5e735d4db322077ab5de39db
#
_cell.length_a   1.000
_cell.length_b   1.000
_cell.length_c   1.000
_cell.angle_alpha   90.00
_cell.angle_beta   90.00
_cell.angle_gamma   90.00
#
_symmetry.space_group_name_H-M   'P 1'
#
loop_
_entity.id
_entity.type
_entity.pdbx_description
1 polymer ?
#
loop_
_entity_poly.entity_id
_entity_poly.type
_entity_poly.pdbx_seq_one_letter_code
_entity_poly.pdbx_strand_id
1 'polypeptide(L)'
;EDANIAWARKLERAGVHVVYGIVGLKTHCKLIEVVRQEQDGLKRYCHVGTGNYNPKTARLYTDLGLLTCDPVVGQDLTRLFNQLSGYAPKSSFHRLLVAPRTVRTGLVQRIRREEDAAKAGKEAWIKIKVNSLVDEKTIDALYRASQAGVKIDIVERGICALKPGVPGMSDNIRVRSILGRFLEHSRIYAFCSSDGPQIGEGPI
;
A
#
# COMPACT_ATOMS: atom_id res chain seq x y z
N GLU A 1 -12.87 -16.99 14.89
CA GLU A 1 -11.58 -17.73 14.96
C GLU A 1 -11.76 -19.19 14.53
N ASP A 2 -12.70 -19.91 15.12
CA ASP A 2 -12.96 -21.34 14.85
C ASP A 2 -13.31 -21.64 13.39
N ALA A 3 -14.05 -20.78 12.71
CA ALA A 3 -14.38 -20.93 11.29
C ALA A 3 -13.13 -20.91 10.39
N ASN A 4 -12.14 -20.07 10.71
CA ASN A 4 -10.88 -20.00 9.94
C ASN A 4 -10.04 -21.26 10.14
N ILE A 5 -10.02 -21.80 11.36
CA ILE A 5 -9.33 -23.08 11.67
C ILE A 5 -9.98 -24.23 10.92
N ALA A 6 -11.32 -24.29 10.92
CA ALA A 6 -12.06 -25.33 10.19
C ALA A 6 -11.79 -25.26 8.67
N TRP A 7 -11.73 -24.07 8.09
CA TRP A 7 -11.37 -23.88 6.68
C TRP A 7 -9.93 -24.28 6.39
N ALA A 8 -8.98 -23.90 7.24
CA ALA A 8 -7.57 -24.29 7.09
C ALA A 8 -7.43 -25.80 7.03
N ARG A 9 -8.02 -26.52 8.00
CA ARG A 9 -8.02 -28.00 8.03
C ARG A 9 -8.67 -28.62 6.80
N LYS A 10 -9.74 -28.01 6.27
CA LYS A 10 -10.40 -28.48 5.05
C LYS A 10 -9.50 -28.34 3.82
N LEU A 11 -8.79 -27.22 3.72
CA LEU A 11 -7.83 -26.95 2.65
C LEU A 11 -6.63 -27.91 2.72
N GLU A 12 -6.07 -28.11 3.92
CA GLU A 12 -4.96 -29.06 4.13
C GLU A 12 -5.35 -30.49 3.72
N ARG A 13 -6.56 -30.96 4.08
CA ARG A 13 -7.09 -32.25 3.63
C ARG A 13 -7.25 -32.36 2.13
N ALA A 14 -7.44 -31.23 1.45
CA ALA A 14 -7.51 -31.17 -0.02
C ALA A 14 -6.12 -31.03 -0.68
N GLY A 15 -5.02 -31.14 0.08
CA GLY A 15 -3.65 -31.06 -0.41
C GLY A 15 -3.11 -29.64 -0.58
N VAL A 16 -3.79 -28.63 -0.03
CA VAL A 16 -3.33 -27.24 -0.07
C VAL A 16 -2.35 -26.99 1.08
N HIS A 17 -1.21 -26.36 0.77
CA HIS A 17 -0.28 -25.90 1.79
C HIS A 17 -0.83 -24.63 2.46
N VAL A 18 -1.15 -24.74 3.76
CA VAL A 18 -1.71 -23.63 4.54
C VAL A 18 -0.64 -23.04 5.46
N VAL A 19 -0.48 -21.71 5.42
CA VAL A 19 0.43 -20.99 6.31
C VAL A 19 -0.38 -20.07 7.23
N TYR A 20 -0.12 -20.16 8.52
CA TYR A 20 -0.88 -19.46 9.56
C TYR A 20 -0.34 -18.05 9.89
N GLY A 21 0.56 -17.54 9.06
CA GLY A 21 1.17 -16.22 9.21
C GLY A 21 2.54 -16.26 9.87
N ILE A 22 3.04 -15.08 10.24
CA ILE A 22 4.36 -14.90 10.85
C ILE A 22 4.17 -14.52 12.31
N VAL A 23 4.89 -15.19 13.22
CA VAL A 23 4.83 -14.88 14.64
C VAL A 23 5.21 -13.42 14.91
N GLY A 24 4.39 -12.73 15.68
CA GLY A 24 4.59 -11.32 16.04
C GLY A 24 4.18 -10.31 14.95
N LEU A 25 3.71 -10.74 13.77
CA LEU A 25 3.24 -9.87 12.71
C LEU A 25 1.82 -10.23 12.28
N LYS A 26 0.99 -9.21 12.09
CA LYS A 26 -0.34 -9.38 11.50
C LYS A 26 -0.22 -9.48 9.99
N THR A 27 -0.66 -10.58 9.40
CA THR A 27 -0.79 -10.72 7.95
C THR A 27 -2.10 -10.07 7.50
N HIS A 28 -2.01 -8.94 6.78
CA HIS A 28 -3.17 -8.16 6.36
C HIS A 28 -3.23 -7.92 4.85
N CYS A 29 -2.27 -8.38 4.09
CA CYS A 29 -2.26 -8.28 2.63
C CYS A 29 -3.39 -9.10 2.00
N LYS A 30 -3.90 -8.66 0.85
CA LYS A 30 -4.90 -9.35 0.03
C LYS A 30 -4.31 -9.53 -1.36
N LEU A 31 -3.80 -10.73 -1.59
CA LEU A 31 -3.01 -11.07 -2.76
C LEU A 31 -3.49 -12.39 -3.34
N ILE A 32 -3.51 -12.48 -4.66
CA ILE A 32 -3.65 -13.73 -5.40
C ILE A 32 -2.52 -13.75 -6.44
N GLU A 33 -1.88 -14.88 -6.60
CA GLU A 33 -0.94 -15.14 -7.68
C GLU A 33 -1.29 -16.45 -8.36
N VAL A 34 -1.42 -16.42 -9.68
CA VAL A 34 -1.58 -17.60 -10.52
C VAL A 34 -0.39 -17.68 -11.44
N VAL A 35 0.39 -18.75 -11.32
CA VAL A 35 1.55 -19.02 -12.19
C VAL A 35 1.16 -20.05 -13.22
N ARG A 36 1.28 -19.71 -14.51
CA ARG A 36 0.94 -20.60 -15.62
C ARG A 36 2.12 -20.78 -16.57
N GLN A 37 2.26 -22.00 -17.09
CA GLN A 37 3.11 -22.24 -18.26
C GLN A 37 2.30 -21.83 -19.50
N GLU A 38 2.83 -20.86 -20.23
CA GLU A 38 2.29 -20.36 -21.50
C GLU A 38 3.26 -20.70 -22.64
N GLN A 39 2.91 -20.36 -23.88
CA GLN A 39 3.75 -20.66 -25.04
C GLN A 39 5.10 -19.94 -24.98
N ASP A 40 5.12 -18.74 -24.42
CA ASP A 40 6.29 -17.86 -24.27
C ASP A 40 6.99 -17.99 -22.91
N GLY A 41 6.61 -18.97 -22.07
CA GLY A 41 7.22 -19.25 -20.78
C GLY A 41 6.27 -19.13 -19.59
N LEU A 42 6.84 -19.02 -18.39
CA LEU A 42 6.08 -18.85 -17.16
C LEU A 42 5.53 -17.43 -17.04
N LYS A 43 4.21 -17.32 -16.93
CA LYS A 43 3.50 -16.06 -16.75
C LYS A 43 2.78 -16.01 -15.40
N ARG A 44 2.86 -14.85 -14.74
CA ARG A 44 2.23 -14.60 -13.45
C ARG A 44 1.07 -13.64 -13.61
N TYR A 45 -0.09 -14.05 -13.15
CA TYR A 45 -1.29 -13.24 -13.09
C TYR A 45 -1.54 -12.89 -11.63
N CYS A 46 -1.56 -11.62 -11.31
CA CYS A 46 -1.57 -11.13 -9.95
C CYS A 46 -2.81 -10.29 -9.67
N HIS A 47 -3.37 -10.46 -8.48
CA HIS A 47 -4.30 -9.52 -7.90
C HIS A 47 -3.73 -8.96 -6.60
N VAL A 48 -3.70 -7.63 -6.49
CA VAL A 48 -3.32 -6.90 -5.28
C VAL A 48 -4.49 -6.03 -4.88
N GLY A 49 -5.06 -6.26 -3.71
CA GLY A 49 -6.27 -5.59 -3.29
C GLY A 49 -6.21 -4.95 -1.90
N THR A 50 -7.04 -3.94 -1.69
CA THR A 50 -7.30 -3.38 -0.36
C THR A 50 -8.40 -4.15 0.37
N GLY A 51 -9.27 -4.87 -0.37
CA GLY A 51 -10.45 -5.56 0.11
C GLY A 51 -10.21 -6.98 0.57
N ASN A 52 -10.86 -7.37 1.66
CA ASN A 52 -10.86 -8.77 2.12
C ASN A 52 -11.62 -9.67 1.12
N TYR A 53 -11.11 -10.88 0.88
CA TYR A 53 -11.81 -11.92 0.13
C TYR A 53 -12.91 -12.56 0.98
N ASN A 54 -13.85 -11.73 1.43
CA ASN A 54 -14.99 -12.14 2.24
C ASN A 54 -16.26 -11.52 1.64
N PRO A 55 -17.24 -12.33 1.21
CA PRO A 55 -18.43 -11.84 0.51
C PRO A 55 -19.33 -10.95 1.38
N LYS A 56 -19.27 -11.06 2.69
CA LYS A 56 -20.04 -10.19 3.60
C LYS A 56 -19.43 -8.80 3.69
N THR A 57 -18.12 -8.70 3.92
CA THR A 57 -17.41 -7.41 4.02
C THR A 57 -17.29 -6.72 2.66
N ALA A 58 -17.14 -7.47 1.56
CA ALA A 58 -17.06 -6.92 0.22
C ALA A 58 -18.31 -6.13 -0.21
N ARG A 59 -19.47 -6.40 0.38
CA ARG A 59 -20.73 -5.67 0.14
C ARG A 59 -20.86 -4.39 0.95
N LEU A 60 -20.03 -4.23 1.97
CA LEU A 60 -20.12 -3.12 2.95
C LEU A 60 -18.97 -2.14 2.84
N TYR A 61 -17.92 -2.49 2.10
CA TYR A 61 -16.68 -1.71 2.01
C TYR A 61 -16.47 -1.18 0.60
N THR A 62 -15.85 -0.01 0.50
CA THR A 62 -15.28 0.48 -0.76
C THR A 62 -13.81 0.07 -0.82
N ASP A 63 -13.47 -0.71 -1.82
CA ASP A 63 -12.14 -1.25 -2.00
C ASP A 63 -11.63 -1.06 -3.43
N LEU A 64 -10.33 -1.19 -3.61
CA LEU A 64 -9.67 -1.20 -4.91
C LEU A 64 -8.90 -2.51 -5.08
N GLY A 65 -8.83 -2.98 -6.32
CA GLY A 65 -8.02 -4.14 -6.71
C GLY A 65 -7.30 -3.87 -8.02
N LEU A 66 -6.03 -4.23 -8.06
CA LEU A 66 -5.20 -4.23 -9.26
C LEU A 66 -5.09 -5.66 -9.77
N LEU A 67 -5.50 -5.88 -11.02
CA LEU A 67 -5.21 -7.10 -11.77
C LEU A 67 -4.08 -6.79 -12.75
N THR A 68 -2.99 -7.55 -12.70
CA THR A 68 -1.83 -7.29 -13.54
C THR A 68 -1.08 -8.57 -13.87
N CYS A 69 -0.38 -8.57 -15.01
CA CYS A 69 0.62 -9.55 -15.39
C CYS A 69 2.02 -8.92 -15.56
N ASP A 70 2.25 -7.74 -14.99
CA ASP A 70 3.56 -7.12 -14.96
C ASP A 70 4.58 -8.07 -14.34
N PRO A 71 5.70 -8.38 -15.03
CA PRO A 71 6.66 -9.38 -14.57
C PRO A 71 7.38 -8.98 -13.28
N VAL A 72 7.58 -7.68 -13.04
CA VAL A 72 8.25 -7.19 -11.83
C VAL A 72 7.34 -7.31 -10.61
N VAL A 73 6.06 -6.94 -10.76
CA VAL A 73 5.05 -7.15 -9.72
C VAL A 73 4.89 -8.64 -9.42
N GLY A 74 4.82 -9.49 -10.44
CA GLY A 74 4.74 -10.95 -10.27
C GLY A 74 5.93 -11.52 -9.52
N GLN A 75 7.15 -11.11 -9.86
CA GLN A 75 8.35 -11.52 -9.11
C GLN A 75 8.31 -11.09 -7.64
N ASP A 76 7.86 -9.88 -7.37
CA ASP A 76 7.73 -9.37 -6.01
C ASP A 76 6.66 -10.15 -5.21
N LEU A 77 5.52 -10.49 -5.83
CA LEU A 77 4.52 -11.33 -5.20
C LEU A 77 5.07 -12.72 -4.85
N THR A 78 5.74 -13.39 -5.80
CA THR A 78 6.39 -14.68 -5.55
C THR A 78 7.37 -14.59 -4.36
N ARG A 79 8.19 -13.53 -4.31
CA ARG A 79 9.09 -13.30 -3.17
C ARG A 79 8.35 -13.12 -1.85
N LEU A 80 7.24 -12.38 -1.88
CA LEU A 80 6.41 -12.16 -0.70
C LEU A 80 5.75 -13.45 -0.23
N PHE A 81 5.19 -14.27 -1.11
CA PHE A 81 4.64 -15.58 -0.76
C PHE A 81 5.73 -16.49 -0.17
N ASN A 82 6.92 -16.53 -0.75
CA ASN A 82 8.05 -17.29 -0.19
C ASN A 82 8.45 -16.78 1.21
N GLN A 83 8.46 -15.46 1.40
CA GLN A 83 8.74 -14.88 2.72
C GLN A 83 7.65 -15.24 3.75
N LEU A 84 6.38 -15.20 3.38
CA LEU A 84 5.25 -15.56 4.25
C LEU A 84 5.25 -17.05 4.59
N SER A 85 5.75 -17.90 3.68
CA SER A 85 5.88 -19.34 3.88
C SER A 85 7.15 -19.75 4.65
N GLY A 86 8.03 -18.79 4.99
CA GLY A 86 9.26 -19.04 5.73
C GLY A 86 10.46 -19.46 4.89
N TYR A 87 10.33 -19.59 3.56
CA TYR A 87 11.42 -20.00 2.66
C TYR A 87 12.45 -18.91 2.37
N ALA A 88 12.09 -17.63 2.50
CA ALA A 88 12.98 -16.51 2.21
C ALA A 88 12.77 -15.35 3.18
N PRO A 89 13.34 -15.41 4.40
CA PRO A 89 13.06 -14.44 5.47
C PRO A 89 13.55 -13.00 5.18
N LYS A 90 14.48 -12.82 4.24
CA LYS A 90 14.99 -11.51 3.82
C LYS A 90 14.90 -11.38 2.30
N SER A 91 13.84 -10.73 1.82
CA SER A 91 13.65 -10.40 0.42
C SER A 91 13.65 -8.90 0.20
N SER A 92 14.23 -8.45 -0.90
CA SER A 92 14.08 -7.09 -1.42
C SER A 92 12.96 -7.08 -2.47
N PHE A 93 12.21 -5.97 -2.53
CA PHE A 93 11.12 -5.77 -3.45
C PHE A 93 11.42 -4.58 -4.38
N HIS A 94 10.98 -4.68 -5.64
CA HIS A 94 11.19 -3.63 -6.64
C HIS A 94 9.98 -2.67 -6.74
N ARG A 95 8.78 -3.23 -6.70
CA ARG A 95 7.53 -2.48 -6.81
C ARG A 95 6.75 -2.44 -5.51
N LEU A 96 6.79 -3.51 -4.73
CA LEU A 96 6.03 -3.60 -3.50
C LEU A 96 6.71 -2.85 -2.34
N LEU A 97 5.90 -2.11 -1.59
CA LEU A 97 6.26 -1.64 -0.26
C LEU A 97 5.59 -2.55 0.78
N VAL A 98 6.39 -3.21 1.58
CA VAL A 98 5.93 -4.23 2.54
C VAL A 98 6.12 -3.75 3.98
N ALA A 99 5.02 -3.63 4.72
CA ALA A 99 5.07 -3.29 6.14
C ALA A 99 5.58 -4.50 6.98
N PRO A 100 6.30 -4.24 8.10
CA PRO A 100 6.71 -2.94 8.61
C PRO A 100 8.01 -2.40 8.01
N ARG A 101 8.68 -3.14 7.10
CA ARG A 101 10.06 -2.90 6.69
C ARG A 101 10.20 -1.69 5.75
N THR A 102 9.42 -1.61 4.68
CA THR A 102 9.68 -0.68 3.58
C THR A 102 8.58 0.37 3.36
N VAL A 103 7.38 0.21 3.91
CA VAL A 103 6.26 1.15 3.67
C VAL A 103 6.62 2.55 4.17
N ARG A 104 7.04 2.71 5.43
CA ARG A 104 7.38 4.02 5.98
C ARG A 104 8.51 4.69 5.22
N THR A 105 9.62 3.98 5.03
CA THR A 105 10.78 4.52 4.32
C THR A 105 10.47 4.87 2.88
N GLY A 106 9.73 4.03 2.18
CA GLY A 106 9.32 4.26 0.81
C GLY A 106 8.36 5.45 0.65
N LEU A 107 7.41 5.63 1.58
CA LEU A 107 6.52 6.80 1.58
C LEU A 107 7.29 8.09 1.90
N VAL A 108 8.14 8.08 2.93
CA VAL A 108 8.95 9.25 3.29
C VAL A 108 9.90 9.65 2.17
N GLN A 109 10.49 8.69 1.44
CA GLN A 109 11.31 8.98 0.27
C GLN A 109 10.52 9.68 -0.84
N ARG A 110 9.29 9.23 -1.11
CA ARG A 110 8.41 9.87 -2.11
C ARG A 110 7.97 11.27 -1.69
N ILE A 111 7.64 11.47 -0.42
CA ILE A 111 7.33 12.80 0.13
C ILE A 111 8.53 13.73 -0.02
N ARG A 112 9.75 13.28 0.31
CA ARG A 112 10.98 14.06 0.14
C ARG A 112 11.25 14.43 -1.32
N ARG A 113 10.97 13.54 -2.25
CA ARG A 113 11.12 13.82 -3.68
C ARG A 113 10.20 14.94 -4.13
N GLU A 114 8.96 14.98 -3.66
CA GLU A 114 8.06 16.12 -3.92
C GLU A 114 8.55 17.40 -3.23
N GLU A 115 9.09 17.30 -2.02
CA GLU A 115 9.72 18.43 -1.31
C GLU A 115 10.89 19.01 -2.13
N ASP A 116 11.76 18.15 -2.65
CA ASP A 116 12.92 18.57 -3.45
C ASP A 116 12.48 19.16 -4.81
N ALA A 117 11.44 18.61 -5.44
CA ALA A 117 10.86 19.15 -6.66
C ALA A 117 10.29 20.56 -6.44
N ALA A 118 9.55 20.78 -5.36
CA ALA A 118 9.02 22.09 -5.00
C ALA A 118 10.13 23.11 -4.74
N LYS A 119 11.18 22.74 -4.01
CA LYS A 119 12.36 23.58 -3.78
C LYS A 119 13.08 23.95 -5.08
N ALA A 120 13.05 23.08 -6.08
CA ALA A 120 13.58 23.33 -7.41
C ALA A 120 12.62 24.13 -8.33
N GLY A 121 11.49 24.63 -7.82
CA GLY A 121 10.50 25.38 -8.57
C GLY A 121 9.66 24.55 -9.54
N LYS A 122 9.65 23.22 -9.39
CA LYS A 122 8.85 22.30 -10.20
C LYS A 122 7.47 22.10 -9.60
N GLU A 123 6.52 21.64 -10.42
CA GLU A 123 5.21 21.24 -9.92
C GLU A 123 5.36 20.06 -8.94
N ALA A 124 4.73 20.18 -7.76
CA ALA A 124 4.78 19.17 -6.73
C ALA A 124 3.44 19.10 -5.98
N TRP A 125 2.91 17.90 -5.87
CA TRP A 125 1.70 17.64 -5.07
C TRP A 125 1.66 16.22 -4.53
N ILE A 126 0.92 16.05 -3.44
CA ILE A 126 0.69 14.75 -2.79
C ILE A 126 -0.80 14.60 -2.53
N LYS A 127 -1.38 13.46 -2.89
CA LYS A 127 -2.77 13.10 -2.55
C LYS A 127 -2.79 11.77 -1.81
N ILE A 128 -3.41 11.76 -0.64
CA ILE A 128 -3.45 10.60 0.24
C ILE A 128 -4.88 10.29 0.62
N LYS A 129 -5.29 9.02 0.50
CA LYS A 129 -6.49 8.49 1.13
C LYS A 129 -6.09 7.35 2.05
N VAL A 130 -6.40 7.49 3.34
CA VAL A 130 -6.00 6.53 4.37
C VAL A 130 -7.11 6.31 5.41
N ASN A 131 -6.96 5.27 6.21
CA ASN A 131 -7.86 5.01 7.33
C ASN A 131 -7.47 5.78 8.58
N SER A 132 -6.17 6.01 8.78
CA SER A 132 -5.59 6.70 9.93
C SER A 132 -4.21 7.25 9.57
N LEU A 133 -3.88 8.43 10.08
CA LEU A 133 -2.58 9.07 9.92
C LEU A 133 -2.02 9.45 11.29
N VAL A 134 -1.19 8.56 11.86
CA VAL A 134 -0.63 8.70 13.21
C VAL A 134 0.89 8.45 13.27
N ASP A 135 1.52 8.12 12.14
CA ASP A 135 2.96 7.89 12.08
C ASP A 135 3.71 9.21 12.10
N GLU A 136 4.42 9.48 13.19
CA GLU A 136 5.15 10.73 13.44
C GLU A 136 6.11 11.08 12.31
N LYS A 137 6.94 10.13 11.87
CA LYS A 137 7.93 10.37 10.80
C LYS A 137 7.30 10.73 9.46
N THR A 138 6.16 10.15 9.16
CA THR A 138 5.40 10.49 7.96
C THR A 138 4.78 11.87 8.08
N ILE A 139 4.21 12.22 9.24
CA ILE A 139 3.62 13.54 9.51
C ILE A 139 4.69 14.63 9.43
N ASP A 140 5.85 14.44 10.03
CA ASP A 140 6.97 15.38 9.95
C ASP A 140 7.45 15.60 8.50
N ALA A 141 7.49 14.53 7.71
CA ALA A 141 7.85 14.65 6.30
C ALA A 141 6.80 15.45 5.52
N LEU A 142 5.50 15.27 5.80
CA LEU A 142 4.43 16.05 5.19
C LEU A 142 4.49 17.52 5.60
N TYR A 143 4.81 17.84 6.85
CA TYR A 143 5.00 19.24 7.29
C TYR A 143 6.15 19.89 6.54
N ARG A 144 7.32 19.23 6.42
CA ARG A 144 8.44 19.77 5.63
C ARG A 144 8.10 19.97 4.18
N ALA A 145 7.40 19.03 3.56
CA ALA A 145 6.94 19.17 2.18
C ALA A 145 5.98 20.36 2.01
N SER A 146 5.06 20.57 2.96
CA SER A 146 4.17 21.74 2.97
C SER A 146 4.95 23.05 3.07
N GLN A 147 5.94 23.13 3.96
CA GLN A 147 6.81 24.31 4.10
C GLN A 147 7.61 24.61 2.82
N ALA A 148 7.96 23.58 2.04
CA ALA A 148 8.60 23.72 0.74
C ALA A 148 7.64 24.15 -0.39
N GLY A 149 6.33 24.22 -0.13
CA GLY A 149 5.31 24.62 -1.11
C GLY A 149 4.55 23.48 -1.78
N VAL A 150 4.78 22.23 -1.39
CA VAL A 150 4.04 21.06 -1.92
C VAL A 150 2.57 21.14 -1.54
N LYS A 151 1.67 21.04 -2.49
CA LYS A 151 0.21 20.99 -2.26
C LYS A 151 -0.18 19.57 -1.82
N ILE A 152 -0.78 19.47 -0.64
CA ILE A 152 -1.08 18.17 -0.01
C ILE A 152 -2.58 18.09 0.29
N ASP A 153 -3.23 17.10 -0.31
CA ASP A 153 -4.64 16.77 -0.06
C ASP A 153 -4.74 15.39 0.62
N ILE A 154 -5.36 15.35 1.78
CA ILE A 154 -5.55 14.12 2.56
C ILE A 154 -7.05 13.87 2.75
N VAL A 155 -7.49 12.67 2.38
CA VAL A 155 -8.82 12.15 2.69
C VAL A 155 -8.66 11.07 3.73
N GLU A 156 -9.31 11.24 4.86
CA GLU A 156 -9.15 10.36 6.00
C GLU A 156 -10.49 9.90 6.58
N ARG A 157 -10.53 8.63 6.98
CA ARG A 157 -11.75 8.04 7.56
C ARG A 157 -11.81 8.12 9.08
N GLY A 158 -10.69 8.04 9.76
CA GLY A 158 -10.63 7.87 11.21
C GLY A 158 -9.72 8.86 11.91
N ILE A 159 -8.66 8.40 12.56
CA ILE A 159 -7.80 9.20 13.43
C ILE A 159 -6.72 9.93 12.63
N CYS A 160 -6.66 11.25 12.75
CA CYS A 160 -5.60 12.10 12.19
C CYS A 160 -4.85 12.84 13.30
N ALA A 161 -3.55 12.56 13.43
CA ALA A 161 -2.68 13.30 14.34
C ALA A 161 -2.01 14.52 13.66
N LEU A 162 -2.13 14.65 12.34
CA LEU A 162 -1.66 15.81 11.59
C LEU A 162 -2.64 16.98 11.75
N LYS A 163 -2.13 18.17 12.08
CA LYS A 163 -2.92 19.41 12.15
C LYS A 163 -2.73 20.22 10.88
N PRO A 164 -3.76 20.37 10.02
CA PRO A 164 -3.68 21.20 8.81
C PRO A 164 -3.85 22.69 9.12
N GLY A 165 -3.40 23.56 8.20
CA GLY A 165 -3.66 25.00 8.23
C GLY A 165 -2.96 25.76 9.35
N VAL A 166 -1.87 25.23 9.90
CA VAL A 166 -1.04 25.95 10.87
C VAL A 166 -0.08 26.87 10.12
N PRO A 167 -0.13 28.21 10.35
CA PRO A 167 0.71 29.17 9.66
C PRO A 167 2.21 28.83 9.77
N GLY A 168 2.91 28.86 8.64
CA GLY A 168 4.34 28.54 8.54
C GLY A 168 4.70 27.05 8.64
N MET A 169 3.72 26.18 8.85
CA MET A 169 3.97 24.73 8.97
C MET A 169 3.14 23.89 8.00
N SER A 170 1.84 24.07 8.01
CA SER A 170 0.92 23.22 7.21
C SER A 170 -0.07 24.01 6.38
N ASP A 171 0.35 25.20 5.91
CA ASP A 171 -0.47 26.10 5.06
C ASP A 171 -0.94 25.40 3.77
N ASN A 172 -0.15 24.50 3.24
CA ASN A 172 -0.42 23.79 1.98
C ASN A 172 -1.05 22.42 2.19
N ILE A 173 -1.47 22.08 3.42
CA ILE A 173 -2.11 20.80 3.73
C ILE A 173 -3.61 20.99 3.94
N ARG A 174 -4.41 20.24 3.19
CA ARG A 174 -5.85 20.09 3.41
C ARG A 174 -6.16 18.68 3.89
N VAL A 175 -6.93 18.57 4.96
CA VAL A 175 -7.45 17.30 5.44
C VAL A 175 -8.97 17.32 5.37
N ARG A 176 -9.56 16.26 4.85
CA ARG A 176 -11.01 16.05 4.80
C ARG A 176 -11.35 14.68 5.34
N SER A 177 -12.39 14.62 6.16
CA SER A 177 -12.97 13.34 6.56
C SER A 177 -13.92 12.82 5.48
N ILE A 178 -13.99 11.51 5.34
CA ILE A 178 -14.93 10.84 4.46
C ILE A 178 -15.76 9.84 5.26
N LEU A 179 -17.05 10.00 5.22
CA LEU A 179 -18.05 9.12 5.82
C LEU A 179 -19.17 8.90 4.83
N GLY A 180 -19.52 7.66 4.57
CA GLY A 180 -20.58 7.31 3.63
C GLY A 180 -21.36 6.08 4.09
N ARG A 181 -22.24 5.61 3.22
CA ARG A 181 -23.02 4.37 3.44
C ARG A 181 -22.11 3.14 3.59
N PHE A 182 -21.02 3.11 2.84
CA PHE A 182 -20.04 2.03 2.86
C PHE A 182 -18.82 2.45 3.66
N LEU A 183 -18.12 1.47 4.25
CA LEU A 183 -16.85 1.72 4.91
C LEU A 183 -15.78 2.07 3.87
N GLU A 184 -15.25 3.27 3.94
CA GLU A 184 -14.16 3.74 3.07
C GLU A 184 -12.85 3.05 3.44
N HIS A 185 -12.54 1.95 2.75
CA HIS A 185 -11.49 1.02 3.16
C HIS A 185 -10.23 1.10 2.28
N SER A 186 -10.36 1.61 1.07
CA SER A 186 -9.22 1.79 0.16
C SER A 186 -8.16 2.75 0.72
N ARG A 187 -6.90 2.46 0.46
CA ARG A 187 -5.75 3.33 0.77
C ARG A 187 -5.05 3.66 -0.53
N ILE A 188 -4.83 4.95 -0.74
CA ILE A 188 -4.27 5.47 -2.00
C ILE A 188 -3.22 6.50 -1.65
N TYR A 189 -2.09 6.44 -2.34
CA TYR A 189 -1.02 7.44 -2.28
C TYR A 189 -0.66 7.82 -3.70
N ALA A 190 -0.78 9.11 -4.03
CA ALA A 190 -0.42 9.64 -5.33
C ALA A 190 0.53 10.83 -5.17
N PHE A 191 1.54 10.87 -6.02
CA PHE A 191 2.59 11.87 -6.03
C PHE A 191 2.69 12.47 -7.43
N CYS A 192 3.08 13.75 -7.54
CA CYS A 192 3.23 14.44 -8.82
C CYS A 192 4.30 13.80 -9.68
N SER A 193 5.47 13.57 -9.09
CA SER A 193 6.57 12.80 -9.69
C SER A 193 6.94 13.20 -11.12
N SER A 194 7.10 14.52 -11.39
CA SER A 194 7.55 15.01 -12.68
C SER A 194 8.93 14.46 -13.12
N ASP A 195 9.73 13.98 -12.17
CA ASP A 195 11.07 13.39 -12.38
C ASP A 195 11.20 11.98 -11.81
N GLY A 196 10.12 11.34 -11.41
CA GLY A 196 10.13 9.98 -10.91
C GLY A 196 9.85 8.97 -12.01
N PRO A 197 10.09 7.69 -11.76
CA PRO A 197 9.73 6.65 -12.70
C PRO A 197 8.24 6.75 -13.03
N GLN A 198 7.93 6.80 -14.30
CA GLN A 198 6.58 6.75 -14.84
C GLN A 198 5.88 5.48 -14.29
N ILE A 199 4.54 5.45 -14.31
CA ILE A 199 3.81 4.22 -13.97
C ILE A 199 4.35 3.10 -14.87
N GLY A 200 5.04 2.14 -14.27
CA GLY A 200 5.73 1.08 -15.01
C GLY A 200 7.27 1.09 -14.92
N GLU A 201 7.91 2.19 -14.50
CA GLU A 201 9.36 2.32 -14.41
C GLU A 201 9.81 2.61 -12.97
N GLY A 202 10.47 1.66 -12.34
CA GLY A 202 11.06 1.76 -11.00
C GLY A 202 10.13 1.36 -9.84
N PRO A 203 10.62 1.31 -8.63
CA PRO A 203 9.83 0.92 -7.46
C PRO A 203 8.77 1.97 -7.15
N ILE A 204 7.51 1.54 -7.12
CA ILE A 204 6.38 2.34 -6.60
C ILE A 204 6.43 2.35 -5.08
#